data_3aeffedaf90727c3e7e35f6a70a45083
#
_entry.id   3aeffedaf90727c3e7e35f6a70a45083
#
_cell.length_a   1.000
_cell.length_b   1.000
_cell.length_c   1.000
_cell.angle_alpha   90.00
_cell.angle_beta   90.00
_cell.angle_gamma   90.00
#
_symmetry.space_group_name_H-M   'P 1'
#
loop_
_entity.id
_entity.type
_entity.pdbx_description
1 polymer ?
#
loop_
_entity_poly.entity_id
_entity_poly.type
_entity_poly.pdbx_seq_one_letter_code
_entity_poly.pdbx_strand_id
1 'polypeptide(L)'
;MENKLNLKETLKRTISESGISGHEKPVRDVIREIWAPYVHRFEVSPLGNLYGVREGERKDPDAPRRKIALAVHMDGIGMVVERISGEMLYFAPVGGFDPRILPGQEVIIHSASGPIPGVIVQLASHLTSKPFINQPVPLADLVIDTGLGVEGVRAKIQIGDAVSYANEPVEMGKEHIAGHSLDNRASVAAVTHCLEELTRRRH
;
A
#
# COMPACT_ATOMS: atom_id res chain seq x y z
N MET A 1 -29.10 -8.11 -14.17
CA MET A 1 -28.68 -8.39 -12.79
C MET A 1 -27.67 -7.29 -12.42
N GLU A 2 -28.05 -6.38 -11.53
CA GLU A 2 -27.11 -5.38 -11.03
C GLU A 2 -25.97 -6.12 -10.32
N ASN A 3 -24.77 -5.91 -10.80
CA ASN A 3 -23.56 -6.47 -10.19
C ASN A 3 -23.33 -5.75 -8.87
N LYS A 4 -23.88 -6.30 -7.77
CA LYS A 4 -23.74 -5.74 -6.44
C LYS A 4 -22.25 -5.75 -6.07
N LEU A 5 -21.74 -4.62 -5.56
CA LEU A 5 -20.36 -4.52 -5.10
C LEU A 5 -20.03 -5.64 -4.10
N ASN A 6 -18.98 -6.39 -4.37
CA ASN A 6 -18.43 -7.33 -3.40
C ASN A 6 -17.38 -6.60 -2.56
N LEU A 7 -17.78 -6.20 -1.36
CA LEU A 7 -16.92 -5.44 -0.45
C LEU A 7 -15.63 -6.19 -0.12
N LYS A 8 -15.69 -7.51 0.04
CA LYS A 8 -14.54 -8.36 0.31
C LYS A 8 -13.55 -8.35 -0.84
N GLU A 9 -14.02 -8.48 -2.07
CA GLU A 9 -13.17 -8.41 -3.26
C GLU A 9 -12.60 -7.00 -3.48
N THR A 10 -13.38 -5.96 -3.20
CA THR A 10 -12.89 -4.57 -3.22
C THR A 10 -11.74 -4.38 -2.24
N LEU A 11 -11.90 -4.86 -1.01
CA LEU A 11 -10.85 -4.78 0.01
C LEU A 11 -9.62 -5.57 -0.43
N LYS A 12 -9.77 -6.81 -0.88
CA LYS A 12 -8.65 -7.63 -1.35
C LYS A 12 -7.89 -6.94 -2.48
N ARG A 13 -8.58 -6.46 -3.51
CA ARG A 13 -7.96 -5.73 -4.64
C ARG A 13 -7.14 -4.52 -4.17
N THR A 14 -7.65 -3.77 -3.20
CA THR A 14 -6.95 -2.59 -2.72
C THR A 14 -5.75 -2.95 -1.83
N ILE A 15 -5.82 -3.99 -0.98
CA ILE A 15 -4.72 -4.37 -0.09
C ILE A 15 -3.67 -5.26 -0.75
N SER A 16 -3.95 -5.90 -1.90
CA SER A 16 -2.93 -6.59 -2.71
C SER A 16 -2.03 -5.61 -3.46
N GLU A 17 -2.47 -4.36 -3.64
CA GLU A 17 -1.73 -3.41 -4.46
C GLU A 17 -0.70 -2.64 -3.62
N SER A 18 0.45 -2.35 -4.21
CA SER A 18 1.45 -1.49 -3.60
C SER A 18 0.97 -0.03 -3.50
N GLY A 19 1.41 0.67 -2.48
CA GLY A 19 1.06 2.08 -2.26
C GLY A 19 1.63 2.57 -0.94
N ILE A 20 2.94 2.62 -0.81
CA ILE A 20 3.59 3.26 0.33
C ILE A 20 3.50 4.78 0.18
N SER A 21 3.58 5.51 1.28
CA SER A 21 3.53 6.99 1.28
C SER A 21 4.55 7.58 0.31
N GLY A 22 4.08 8.43 -0.61
CA GLY A 22 4.87 9.00 -1.71
C GLY A 22 4.91 8.14 -2.99
N HIS A 23 4.42 6.91 -2.96
CA HIS A 23 4.39 5.98 -4.09
C HIS A 23 3.00 5.35 -4.28
N GLU A 24 1.93 6.14 -4.06
CA GLU A 24 0.55 5.67 -4.03
C GLU A 24 -0.08 5.44 -5.41
N LYS A 25 0.64 5.76 -6.48
CA LYS A 25 0.08 5.68 -7.84
C LYS A 25 -0.56 4.33 -8.17
N PRO A 26 0.03 3.15 -7.86
CA PRO A 26 -0.58 1.86 -8.17
C PRO A 26 -1.94 1.68 -7.48
N VAL A 27 -2.01 1.84 -6.16
CA VAL A 27 -3.27 1.70 -5.43
C VAL A 27 -4.28 2.78 -5.79
N ARG A 28 -3.83 4.01 -6.10
CA ARG A 28 -4.69 5.09 -6.56
C ARG A 28 -5.38 4.73 -7.88
N ASP A 29 -4.66 4.13 -8.81
CA ASP A 29 -5.20 3.73 -10.11
C ASP A 29 -6.26 2.62 -9.92
N VAL A 30 -6.03 1.65 -9.04
CA VAL A 30 -7.02 0.62 -8.66
C VAL A 30 -8.26 1.24 -8.02
N ILE A 31 -8.10 2.17 -7.08
CA ILE A 31 -9.24 2.86 -6.45
C ILE A 31 -10.03 3.65 -7.49
N ARG A 32 -9.34 4.33 -8.42
CA ARG A 32 -9.98 5.07 -9.51
C ARG A 32 -10.82 4.16 -10.40
N GLU A 33 -10.33 2.97 -10.75
CA GLU A 33 -11.11 1.97 -11.51
C GLU A 33 -12.36 1.54 -10.74
N ILE A 34 -12.20 1.21 -9.45
CA ILE A 34 -13.31 0.76 -8.60
C ILE A 34 -14.37 1.85 -8.45
N TRP A 35 -13.97 3.13 -8.32
CA TRP A 35 -14.89 4.25 -8.12
C TRP A 35 -15.51 4.79 -9.42
N ALA A 36 -14.94 4.47 -10.58
CA ALA A 36 -15.39 4.99 -11.88
C ALA A 36 -16.91 4.85 -12.13
N PRO A 37 -17.57 3.73 -11.76
CA PRO A 37 -19.02 3.60 -11.95
C PRO A 37 -19.87 4.48 -11.01
N TYR A 38 -19.29 5.01 -9.94
CA TYR A 38 -20.02 5.65 -8.83
C TYR A 38 -19.85 7.16 -8.76
N VAL A 39 -18.87 7.74 -9.47
CA VAL A 39 -18.54 9.16 -9.43
C VAL A 39 -18.67 9.80 -10.82
N HIS A 40 -18.92 11.09 -10.88
CA HIS A 40 -19.08 11.80 -12.14
C HIS A 40 -17.77 12.30 -12.73
N ARG A 41 -16.77 12.59 -11.87
CA ARG A 41 -15.43 13.02 -12.30
C ARG A 41 -14.39 12.72 -11.24
N PHE A 42 -13.15 12.66 -11.70
CA PHE A 42 -11.98 12.54 -10.84
C PHE A 42 -11.08 13.77 -10.96
N GLU A 43 -10.45 14.11 -9.85
CA GLU A 43 -9.37 15.09 -9.78
C GLU A 43 -8.22 14.47 -9.01
N VAL A 44 -6.98 14.82 -9.39
CA VAL A 44 -5.78 14.39 -8.64
C VAL A 44 -5.00 15.64 -8.29
N SER A 45 -4.71 15.81 -7.00
CA SER A 45 -3.90 16.96 -6.56
C SER A 45 -2.42 16.78 -6.91
N PRO A 46 -1.62 17.86 -6.87
CA PRO A 46 -0.16 17.77 -7.04
C PRO A 46 0.52 16.83 -6.03
N LEU A 47 -0.08 16.63 -4.86
CA LEU A 47 0.39 15.70 -3.82
C LEU A 47 -0.09 14.25 -4.05
N GLY A 48 -0.82 13.97 -5.12
CA GLY A 48 -1.30 12.61 -5.42
C GLY A 48 -2.64 12.24 -4.81
N ASN A 49 -3.33 13.11 -4.05
CA ASN A 49 -4.66 12.82 -3.49
C ASN A 49 -5.67 12.61 -4.63
N LEU A 50 -6.44 11.53 -4.55
CA LEU A 50 -7.53 11.25 -5.47
C LEU A 50 -8.85 11.80 -4.93
N TYR A 51 -9.51 12.65 -5.70
CA TYR A 51 -10.86 13.12 -5.43
C TYR A 51 -11.83 12.48 -6.41
N GLY A 52 -12.79 11.71 -5.90
CA GLY A 52 -13.94 11.25 -6.65
C GLY A 52 -15.13 12.16 -6.33
N VAL A 53 -15.66 12.85 -7.31
CA VAL A 53 -16.77 13.79 -7.15
C VAL A 53 -18.06 13.19 -7.65
N ARG A 54 -19.03 13.05 -6.76
CA ARG A 54 -20.40 12.70 -7.07
C ARG A 54 -21.30 13.90 -6.80
N GLU A 55 -22.06 14.33 -7.79
CA GLU A 55 -23.00 15.44 -7.68
C GLU A 55 -24.36 14.90 -7.23
N GLY A 56 -24.94 15.54 -6.22
CA GLY A 56 -26.29 15.24 -5.76
C GLY A 56 -27.36 15.87 -6.66
N GLU A 57 -28.58 15.38 -6.58
CA GLU A 57 -29.75 15.94 -7.28
C GLU A 57 -30.15 17.29 -6.66
N ARG A 58 -30.34 18.31 -7.49
CA ARG A 58 -30.88 19.60 -7.05
C ARG A 58 -32.38 19.60 -7.12
N LYS A 59 -33.02 19.79 -5.96
CA LYS A 59 -34.48 20.06 -5.91
C LYS A 59 -34.81 21.55 -6.13
N ASP A 60 -33.95 22.43 -5.65
CA ASP A 60 -34.09 23.89 -5.76
C ASP A 60 -32.80 24.45 -6.38
N PRO A 61 -32.88 25.08 -7.57
CA PRO A 61 -31.73 25.72 -8.22
C PRO A 61 -31.08 26.85 -7.41
N ASP A 62 -31.86 27.53 -6.56
CA ASP A 62 -31.41 28.69 -5.81
C ASP A 62 -30.88 28.33 -4.41
N ALA A 63 -31.12 27.11 -3.94
CA ALA A 63 -30.60 26.66 -2.65
C ALA A 63 -29.06 26.55 -2.66
N PRO A 64 -28.37 26.93 -1.57
CA PRO A 64 -26.94 26.80 -1.47
C PRO A 64 -26.52 25.34 -1.54
N ARG A 65 -25.50 25.01 -2.37
CA ARG A 65 -24.95 23.67 -2.47
C ARG A 65 -24.23 23.29 -1.17
N ARG A 66 -24.77 22.33 -0.47
CA ARG A 66 -24.06 21.68 0.63
C ARG A 66 -23.05 20.67 0.04
N LYS A 67 -21.84 20.66 0.59
CA LYS A 67 -20.78 19.72 0.21
C LYS A 67 -20.46 18.85 1.41
N ILE A 68 -20.37 17.55 1.20
CA ILE A 68 -19.89 16.59 2.18
C ILE A 68 -18.60 15.99 1.61
N ALA A 69 -17.55 15.94 2.42
CA ALA A 69 -16.31 15.25 2.08
C ALA A 69 -16.14 14.02 2.97
N LEU A 70 -15.92 12.87 2.35
CA LEU A 70 -15.47 11.66 3.01
C LEU A 70 -13.97 11.55 2.74
N ALA A 71 -13.16 11.55 3.78
CA ALA A 71 -11.70 11.50 3.67
C ALA A 71 -11.18 10.22 4.29
N VAL A 72 -10.38 9.49 3.52
CA VAL A 72 -9.69 8.25 3.93
C VAL A 72 -8.31 8.26 3.31
N HIS A 73 -7.32 7.61 3.95
CA HIS A 73 -6.02 7.47 3.30
C HIS A 73 -5.89 6.10 2.63
N MET A 74 -5.12 6.08 1.54
CA MET A 74 -4.88 4.88 0.72
C MET A 74 -3.47 4.34 0.85
N ASP A 75 -2.54 5.16 1.35
CA ASP A 75 -1.16 4.75 1.56
C ASP A 75 -1.05 3.76 2.71
N GLY A 76 0.02 3.01 2.69
CA GLY A 76 0.42 2.10 3.74
C GLY A 76 1.89 2.30 4.10
N ILE A 77 2.31 1.66 5.16
CA ILE A 77 3.72 1.61 5.55
C ILE A 77 4.52 0.79 4.54
N GLY A 78 5.79 1.12 4.39
CA GLY A 78 6.72 0.43 3.52
C GLY A 78 8.16 0.89 3.79
N MET A 79 9.03 0.67 2.85
CA MET A 79 10.45 1.00 2.97
C MET A 79 10.94 1.64 1.67
N VAL A 80 12.10 2.28 1.72
CA VAL A 80 12.83 2.74 0.53
C VAL A 80 14.27 2.23 0.62
N VAL A 81 14.85 1.91 -0.52
CA VAL A 81 16.27 1.57 -0.62
C VAL A 81 17.09 2.80 -0.25
N GLU A 82 17.82 2.76 0.86
CA GLU A 82 18.63 3.87 1.38
C GLU A 82 20.09 3.78 0.93
N ARG A 83 20.64 2.57 0.89
CA ARG A 83 22.05 2.31 0.56
C ARG A 83 22.21 0.93 -0.04
N ILE A 84 23.12 0.80 -0.98
CA ILE A 84 23.51 -0.49 -1.58
C ILE A 84 24.96 -0.78 -1.20
N SER A 85 25.23 -1.99 -0.69
CA SER A 85 26.56 -2.45 -0.34
C SER A 85 26.79 -3.88 -0.85
N GLY A 86 27.60 -4.00 -1.90
CA GLY A 86 27.72 -5.26 -2.61
C GLY A 86 26.39 -5.64 -3.25
N GLU A 87 25.84 -6.76 -2.86
CA GLU A 87 24.54 -7.29 -3.28
C GLU A 87 23.40 -7.02 -2.27
N MET A 88 23.74 -6.47 -1.09
CA MET A 88 22.79 -6.21 -0.02
C MET A 88 22.20 -4.80 -0.09
N LEU A 89 20.88 -4.68 0.11
CA LEU A 89 20.18 -3.41 0.14
C LEU A 89 19.87 -3.05 1.60
N TYR A 90 20.33 -1.89 2.02
CA TYR A 90 19.89 -1.26 3.26
C TYR A 90 18.67 -0.40 2.97
N PHE A 91 17.76 -0.31 3.91
CA PHE A 91 16.49 0.37 3.72
C PHE A 91 16.15 1.31 4.87
N ALA A 92 15.47 2.40 4.54
CA ALA A 92 14.85 3.28 5.50
C ALA A 92 13.35 2.98 5.60
N PRO A 93 12.76 3.02 6.80
CA PRO A 93 11.33 2.81 6.99
C PRO A 93 10.53 4.03 6.50
N VAL A 94 9.39 3.77 5.87
CA VAL A 94 8.35 4.75 5.58
C VAL A 94 7.14 4.39 6.43
N GLY A 95 6.94 5.13 7.52
CA GLY A 95 5.99 4.81 8.58
C GLY A 95 6.62 4.06 9.75
N GLY A 96 5.79 3.59 10.68
CA GLY A 96 6.24 2.90 11.90
C GLY A 96 6.34 1.39 11.71
N PHE A 97 7.46 0.80 12.11
CA PHE A 97 7.70 -0.65 12.08
C PHE A 97 8.03 -1.21 13.45
N ASP A 98 7.61 -2.44 13.68
CA ASP A 98 8.17 -3.26 14.74
C ASP A 98 9.31 -4.09 14.14
N PRO A 99 10.59 -3.82 14.50
CA PRO A 99 11.73 -4.53 13.91
C PRO A 99 11.72 -6.04 14.18
N ARG A 100 10.95 -6.49 15.17
CA ARG A 100 10.86 -7.92 15.54
C ARG A 100 10.17 -8.77 14.47
N ILE A 101 9.31 -8.17 13.66
CA ILE A 101 8.55 -8.89 12.62
C ILE A 101 9.20 -8.83 11.24
N LEU A 102 10.26 -8.06 11.08
CA LEU A 102 10.89 -7.84 9.76
C LEU A 102 11.77 -8.99 9.28
N PRO A 103 12.62 -9.64 10.13
CA PRO A 103 13.46 -10.74 9.66
C PRO A 103 12.64 -11.88 9.07
N GLY A 104 12.98 -12.28 7.85
CA GLY A 104 12.28 -13.32 7.09
C GLY A 104 11.06 -12.83 6.29
N GLN A 105 10.72 -11.55 6.35
CA GLN A 105 9.64 -11.00 5.53
C GLN A 105 10.05 -10.96 4.06
N GLU A 106 9.15 -11.44 3.21
CA GLU A 106 9.25 -11.28 1.77
C GLU A 106 8.81 -9.88 1.37
N VAL A 107 9.55 -9.26 0.46
CA VAL A 107 9.31 -7.90 -0.01
C VAL A 107 9.44 -7.81 -1.52
N ILE A 108 8.86 -6.76 -2.09
CA ILE A 108 9.00 -6.38 -3.51
C ILE A 108 9.67 -5.04 -3.60
N ILE A 109 10.79 -4.98 -4.29
CA ILE A 109 11.46 -3.74 -4.66
C ILE A 109 10.84 -3.25 -5.98
N HIS A 110 10.27 -2.06 -5.98
CA HIS A 110 9.62 -1.43 -7.14
C HIS A 110 10.64 -0.64 -7.94
N SER A 111 11.46 -1.34 -8.72
CA SER A 111 12.50 -0.73 -9.55
C SER A 111 11.94 -0.26 -10.90
N ALA A 112 12.70 0.62 -11.59
CA ALA A 112 12.35 1.07 -12.95
C ALA A 112 12.32 -0.08 -13.97
N SER A 113 13.00 -1.20 -13.71
CA SER A 113 13.00 -2.40 -14.55
C SER A 113 11.86 -3.37 -14.23
N GLY A 114 11.00 -3.04 -13.27
CA GLY A 114 9.88 -3.85 -12.79
C GLY A 114 10.08 -4.35 -11.37
N PRO A 115 9.10 -5.10 -10.84
CA PRO A 115 9.14 -5.61 -9.46
C PRO A 115 10.23 -6.68 -9.31
N ILE A 116 11.00 -6.57 -8.24
CA ILE A 116 12.08 -7.52 -7.90
C ILE A 116 11.79 -8.08 -6.51
N PRO A 117 11.66 -9.40 -6.35
CA PRO A 117 11.48 -10.01 -5.04
C PRO A 117 12.76 -9.93 -4.21
N GLY A 118 12.58 -9.87 -2.89
CA GLY A 118 13.66 -9.92 -1.93
C GLY A 118 13.17 -10.43 -0.58
N VAL A 119 14.10 -10.73 0.31
CA VAL A 119 13.82 -11.16 1.67
C VAL A 119 14.62 -10.29 2.64
N ILE A 120 13.96 -9.82 3.72
CA ILE A 120 14.66 -9.11 4.79
C ILE A 120 15.43 -10.12 5.62
N VAL A 121 16.74 -9.93 5.72
CA VAL A 121 17.64 -10.82 6.43
C VAL A 121 18.47 -10.08 7.47
N GLN A 122 18.97 -10.83 8.43
CA GLN A 122 19.92 -10.36 9.43
C GLN A 122 21.13 -11.28 9.46
N LEU A 123 22.26 -10.77 9.91
CA LEU A 123 23.43 -11.62 10.17
C LEU A 123 23.09 -12.65 11.24
N ALA A 124 23.55 -13.87 11.03
CA ALA A 124 23.44 -14.92 12.04
C ALA A 124 24.16 -14.49 13.33
N SER A 125 23.60 -14.82 14.47
CA SER A 125 24.11 -14.37 15.79
C SER A 125 25.57 -14.72 16.05
N HIS A 126 26.05 -15.85 15.50
CA HIS A 126 27.46 -16.25 15.64
C HIS A 126 28.44 -15.46 14.75
N LEU A 127 27.93 -14.67 13.79
CA LEU A 127 28.72 -13.80 12.93
C LEU A 127 28.72 -12.35 13.42
N THR A 128 27.92 -12.04 14.42
CA THR A 128 27.83 -10.69 15.00
C THR A 128 28.75 -10.58 16.22
N SER A 129 29.48 -9.46 16.34
CA SER A 129 30.34 -9.17 17.50
C SER A 129 29.54 -8.90 18.78
N LYS A 130 28.24 -8.66 18.68
CA LYS A 130 27.31 -8.45 19.80
C LYS A 130 26.04 -9.26 19.54
N PRO A 131 25.84 -10.39 20.22
CA PRO A 131 24.60 -11.13 20.11
C PRO A 131 23.44 -10.29 20.68
N PHE A 132 22.42 -10.05 19.90
CA PHE A 132 21.17 -9.42 20.34
C PHE A 132 20.30 -10.43 21.10
N ILE A 133 20.84 -11.02 22.16
CA ILE A 133 20.11 -11.95 23.00
C ILE A 133 19.04 -11.15 23.75
N ASN A 134 17.78 -11.49 23.52
CA ASN A 134 16.59 -10.85 24.11
C ASN A 134 16.34 -9.37 23.70
N GLN A 135 16.93 -8.89 22.60
CA GLN A 135 16.62 -7.59 22.03
C GLN A 135 16.33 -7.70 20.53
N PRO A 136 15.43 -6.85 19.99
CA PRO A 136 15.23 -6.79 18.55
C PRO A 136 16.52 -6.36 17.85
N VAL A 137 16.80 -6.92 16.69
CA VAL A 137 17.90 -6.44 15.83
C VAL A 137 17.55 -5.02 15.37
N PRO A 138 18.46 -4.06 15.50
CA PRO A 138 18.23 -2.71 15.00
C PRO A 138 17.94 -2.71 13.49
N LEU A 139 17.08 -1.81 13.04
CA LEU A 139 16.76 -1.68 11.61
C LEU A 139 18.00 -1.49 10.74
N ALA A 140 18.99 -0.76 11.25
CA ALA A 140 20.26 -0.50 10.56
C ALA A 140 21.11 -1.77 10.30
N ASP A 141 20.84 -2.85 11.02
CA ASP A 141 21.54 -4.14 10.89
C ASP A 141 20.72 -5.15 10.06
N LEU A 142 19.51 -4.77 9.60
CA LEU A 142 18.72 -5.53 8.67
C LEU A 142 19.04 -5.12 7.23
N VAL A 143 19.03 -6.07 6.33
CA VAL A 143 19.25 -5.84 4.90
C VAL A 143 18.24 -6.64 4.08
N ILE A 144 18.06 -6.26 2.82
CA ILE A 144 17.28 -7.04 1.86
C ILE A 144 18.25 -7.77 0.94
N ASP A 145 18.07 -9.06 0.82
CA ASP A 145 18.73 -9.92 -0.14
C ASP A 145 17.76 -10.23 -1.29
N THR A 146 18.18 -9.99 -2.53
CA THR A 146 17.39 -10.24 -3.74
C THR A 146 17.88 -11.47 -4.52
N GLY A 147 19.01 -12.06 -4.14
CA GLY A 147 19.65 -13.15 -4.86
C GLY A 147 20.23 -12.77 -6.24
N LEU A 148 20.23 -11.47 -6.61
CA LEU A 148 20.69 -11.04 -7.93
C LEU A 148 22.22 -10.97 -8.09
N GLY A 149 22.98 -11.05 -7.00
CA GLY A 149 24.40 -10.75 -6.98
C GLY A 149 24.71 -9.26 -7.28
N VAL A 150 25.97 -8.89 -7.15
CA VAL A 150 26.42 -7.49 -7.21
C VAL A 150 26.06 -6.82 -8.53
N GLU A 151 26.33 -7.48 -9.65
CA GLU A 151 26.09 -6.91 -10.99
C GLU A 151 24.58 -6.77 -11.28
N GLY A 152 23.78 -7.75 -10.86
CA GLY A 152 22.32 -7.71 -11.01
C GLY A 152 21.68 -6.59 -10.20
N VAL A 153 22.12 -6.39 -8.97
CA VAL A 153 21.66 -5.28 -8.11
C VAL A 153 22.04 -3.93 -8.76
N ARG A 154 23.27 -3.73 -9.15
CA ARG A 154 23.73 -2.48 -9.78
C ARG A 154 22.98 -2.15 -11.07
N ALA A 155 22.61 -3.17 -11.85
CA ALA A 155 21.93 -2.97 -13.12
C ALA A 155 20.44 -2.61 -12.96
N LYS A 156 19.81 -3.00 -11.86
CA LYS A 156 18.34 -2.98 -11.74
C LYS A 156 17.79 -2.16 -10.60
N ILE A 157 18.55 -1.95 -9.53
CA ILE A 157 18.05 -1.34 -8.30
C ILE A 157 18.78 -0.02 -8.03
N GLN A 158 18.03 0.99 -7.61
CA GLN A 158 18.57 2.32 -7.29
C GLN A 158 18.18 2.72 -5.86
N ILE A 159 18.98 3.62 -5.27
CA ILE A 159 18.64 4.30 -4.04
C ILE A 159 17.37 5.11 -4.28
N GLY A 160 16.40 5.00 -3.40
CA GLY A 160 15.07 5.61 -3.52
C GLY A 160 14.00 4.69 -4.11
N ASP A 161 14.35 3.49 -4.60
CA ASP A 161 13.35 2.52 -5.02
C ASP A 161 12.48 2.14 -3.83
N ALA A 162 11.16 2.17 -4.05
CA ALA A 162 10.18 1.81 -3.04
C ALA A 162 10.18 0.30 -2.77
N VAL A 163 9.91 -0.08 -1.53
CA VAL A 163 9.86 -1.50 -1.13
C VAL A 163 8.58 -1.74 -0.34
N SER A 164 7.74 -2.65 -0.83
CA SER A 164 6.51 -3.10 -0.16
C SER A 164 6.63 -4.54 0.33
N TYR A 165 5.74 -4.93 1.25
CA TYR A 165 5.57 -6.35 1.59
C TYR A 165 5.05 -7.12 0.39
N ALA A 166 5.48 -8.39 0.24
CA ALA A 166 5.05 -9.28 -0.84
C ALA A 166 3.81 -10.12 -0.50
N ASN A 167 3.32 -10.01 0.75
CA ASN A 167 2.27 -10.89 1.24
C ASN A 167 0.92 -10.55 0.63
N GLU A 168 0.30 -11.53 -0.02
CA GLU A 168 -1.08 -11.45 -0.48
C GLU A 168 -2.08 -11.50 0.70
N PRO A 169 -3.27 -10.92 0.54
CA PRO A 169 -4.32 -11.01 1.55
C PRO A 169 -4.75 -12.45 1.81
N VAL A 170 -4.85 -12.81 3.09
CA VAL A 170 -5.25 -14.15 3.52
C VAL A 170 -6.66 -14.11 4.09
N GLU A 171 -7.53 -14.98 3.57
CA GLU A 171 -8.85 -15.21 4.17
C GLU A 171 -8.72 -16.14 5.37
N MET A 172 -9.20 -15.69 6.52
CA MET A 172 -9.21 -16.46 7.76
C MET A 172 -10.66 -16.79 8.15
N GLY A 173 -11.00 -18.06 8.03
CA GLY A 173 -12.37 -18.50 8.23
C GLY A 173 -13.32 -17.91 7.17
N LYS A 174 -14.56 -17.56 7.58
CA LYS A 174 -15.58 -17.07 6.64
C LYS A 174 -15.65 -15.55 6.54
N GLU A 175 -15.26 -14.82 7.58
CA GLU A 175 -15.58 -13.39 7.75
C GLU A 175 -14.37 -12.49 8.02
N HIS A 176 -13.16 -13.04 8.04
CA HIS A 176 -11.97 -12.27 8.34
C HIS A 176 -10.99 -12.28 7.18
N ILE A 177 -10.28 -11.15 7.02
CA ILE A 177 -9.18 -10.98 6.09
C ILE A 177 -7.99 -10.45 6.87
N ALA A 178 -6.84 -11.05 6.68
CA ALA A 178 -5.56 -10.51 7.13
C ALA A 178 -4.76 -10.02 5.91
N GLY A 179 -4.02 -8.94 6.08
CA GLY A 179 -3.19 -8.37 5.04
C GLY A 179 -2.54 -7.07 5.50
N HIS A 180 -1.60 -6.57 4.71
CA HIS A 180 -1.00 -5.26 4.96
C HIS A 180 -1.95 -4.13 4.54
N SER A 181 -1.68 -2.90 4.98
CA SER A 181 -2.41 -1.67 4.56
C SER A 181 -3.92 -1.69 4.82
N LEU A 182 -4.44 -2.59 5.71
CA LEU A 182 -5.83 -2.54 6.17
C LEU A 182 -6.15 -1.18 6.80
N ASP A 183 -5.20 -0.59 7.47
CA ASP A 183 -5.18 0.82 7.85
C ASP A 183 -4.54 1.65 6.71
N ASN A 184 -5.33 2.41 5.86
CA ASN A 184 -6.75 2.57 6.08
C ASN A 184 -7.60 2.14 4.84
N ARG A 185 -7.15 1.15 4.10
CA ARG A 185 -7.87 0.64 2.90
C ARG A 185 -9.18 -0.04 3.25
N ALA A 186 -9.39 -0.45 4.51
CA ALA A 186 -10.70 -0.85 5.00
C ALA A 186 -11.71 0.30 4.90
N SER A 187 -11.30 1.52 5.24
CA SER A 187 -12.15 2.70 5.07
C SER A 187 -12.35 3.08 3.61
N VAL A 188 -11.37 2.84 2.73
CA VAL A 188 -11.55 2.99 1.27
C VAL A 188 -12.66 2.06 0.78
N ALA A 189 -12.66 0.79 1.21
CA ALA A 189 -13.73 -0.15 0.87
C ALA A 189 -15.09 0.30 1.42
N ALA A 190 -15.15 0.82 2.65
CA ALA A 190 -16.37 1.36 3.24
C ALA A 190 -16.91 2.58 2.45
N VAL A 191 -16.03 3.52 2.07
CA VAL A 191 -16.41 4.66 1.22
C VAL A 191 -16.90 4.19 -0.15
N THR A 192 -16.28 3.16 -0.73
CA THR A 192 -16.73 2.57 -1.99
C THR A 192 -18.16 2.04 -1.87
N HIS A 193 -18.49 1.37 -0.78
CA HIS A 193 -19.86 0.92 -0.52
C HIS A 193 -20.84 2.08 -0.33
N CYS A 194 -20.42 3.14 0.36
CA CYS A 194 -21.23 4.37 0.46
C CYS A 194 -21.51 4.97 -0.93
N LEU A 195 -20.51 5.02 -1.81
CA LEU A 195 -20.67 5.51 -3.18
C LEU A 195 -21.66 4.65 -3.98
N GLU A 196 -21.59 3.32 -3.86
CA GLU A 196 -22.56 2.42 -4.47
C GLU A 196 -24.00 2.69 -3.96
N GLU A 197 -24.19 2.80 -2.63
CA GLU A 197 -25.49 3.10 -2.05
C GLU A 197 -26.06 4.45 -2.52
N LEU A 198 -25.21 5.46 -2.67
CA LEU A 198 -25.62 6.77 -3.19
C LEU A 198 -26.10 6.71 -4.66
N THR A 199 -25.75 5.69 -5.45
CA THR A 199 -26.32 5.55 -6.80
C THR A 199 -27.79 5.18 -6.79
N ARG A 200 -28.26 4.58 -5.70
CA ARG A 200 -29.64 4.09 -5.53
C ARG A 200 -30.51 5.02 -4.72
N ARG A 201 -29.95 6.07 -4.15
CA ARG A 201 -30.65 7.03 -3.27
C ARG A 201 -30.62 8.42 -3.88
N ARG A 202 -31.77 9.11 -3.80
CA ARG A 202 -31.82 10.54 -4.09
C ARG A 202 -31.17 11.31 -2.94
N HIS A 203 -30.26 12.19 -3.25
CA HIS A 203 -29.52 13.00 -2.28
C HIS A 203 -29.16 14.36 -2.84
#